data_219fd51c652f9a8ba6c3bc57b6407c5c
#
_entry.id   219fd51c652f9a8ba6c3bc57b6407c5c
#
_cell.length_a   1.000
_cell.length_b   1.000
_cell.length_c   1.000
_cell.angle_alpha   90.00
_cell.angle_beta   90.00
_cell.angle_gamma   90.00
#
_symmetry.space_group_name_H-M   'P 1'
#
loop_
_entity.id
_entity.type
_entity.pdbx_description
1 polymer ?
#
loop_
_entity_poly.entity_id
_entity_poly.type
_entity_poly.pdbx_seq_one_letter_code
_entity_poly.pdbx_strand_id
1 'polypeptide(L)'
;MNLKDKIISLRQELHKHNHLYYVIDKPVLSDYQFDQLLKELKVLEDQNPNLFDENSPTQRVGGGLISGFETINHSYPMLSLSNTYSEQELIDFDKRVKKTILDDFEYVCELKYDGISISLVYEEGKLIKALTRGDGVKGDNVLENVKTIKSIPLELVGNYPKKIEMRGEIFLTISGFNHLNEIRSKEGLELYANPRNTASGSLKLLNSSIVAKRPLDCFLYFMLGEGLPSDNHYDNLQIAKSFGFKVPNEIKKFSSISGVISFVNFWDIQRNKLPYEIDGIVIKINELSVQELSLIHI
;
A
#
# COMPACT_ATOMS: atom_id res chain seq x y z
N MET A 1 4.61 -15.59 -33.18
CA MET A 1 3.96 -14.64 -32.27
C MET A 1 4.02 -13.29 -32.96
N ASN A 2 2.92 -12.56 -33.12
CA ASN A 2 2.97 -11.24 -33.70
C ASN A 2 3.62 -10.24 -32.72
N LEU A 3 4.02 -9.05 -33.21
CA LEU A 3 4.72 -8.06 -32.39
C LEU A 3 3.91 -7.59 -31.17
N LYS A 4 2.61 -7.37 -31.36
CA LYS A 4 1.69 -6.97 -30.28
C LYS A 4 1.63 -8.02 -29.19
N ASP A 5 1.51 -9.30 -29.56
CA ASP A 5 1.47 -10.39 -28.59
C ASP A 5 2.79 -10.51 -27.81
N LYS A 6 3.92 -10.25 -28.48
CA LYS A 6 5.24 -10.25 -27.85
C LYS A 6 5.35 -9.16 -26.77
N ILE A 7 4.92 -7.93 -27.08
CA ILE A 7 4.92 -6.81 -26.11
C ILE A 7 4.03 -7.14 -24.92
N ILE A 8 2.81 -7.66 -25.14
CA ILE A 8 1.89 -8.04 -24.08
C ILE A 8 2.49 -9.14 -23.18
N SER A 9 3.09 -10.17 -23.79
CA SER A 9 3.72 -11.26 -23.06
C SER A 9 4.88 -10.78 -22.19
N LEU A 10 5.74 -9.90 -22.69
CA LEU A 10 6.86 -9.31 -21.94
C LEU A 10 6.37 -8.44 -20.77
N ARG A 11 5.30 -7.65 -20.96
CA ARG A 11 4.70 -6.90 -19.85
C ARG A 11 4.22 -7.82 -18.73
N GLN A 12 3.46 -8.84 -19.08
CA GLN A 12 2.92 -9.82 -18.12
C GLN A 12 4.05 -10.55 -17.38
N GLU A 13 5.08 -10.96 -18.09
CA GLU A 13 6.25 -11.63 -17.51
C GLU A 13 6.98 -10.71 -16.52
N LEU A 14 7.24 -9.47 -16.88
CA LEU A 14 7.89 -8.49 -16.01
C LEU A 14 7.03 -8.11 -14.79
N HIS A 15 5.70 -7.97 -14.94
CA HIS A 15 4.80 -7.77 -13.80
C HIS A 15 4.86 -8.97 -12.83
N LYS A 16 4.82 -10.20 -13.35
CA LYS A 16 4.94 -11.42 -12.55
C LYS A 16 6.27 -11.47 -11.78
N HIS A 17 7.40 -11.18 -12.44
CA HIS A 17 8.71 -11.20 -11.77
C HIS A 17 8.87 -10.08 -10.77
N ASN A 18 8.33 -8.89 -11.03
CA ASN A 18 8.27 -7.80 -10.07
C ASN A 18 7.48 -8.20 -8.81
N HIS A 19 6.34 -8.86 -8.98
CA HIS A 19 5.53 -9.37 -7.87
C HIS A 19 6.29 -10.44 -7.05
N LEU A 20 6.92 -11.39 -7.71
CA LEU A 20 7.71 -12.44 -7.04
C LEU A 20 8.87 -11.84 -6.23
N TYR A 21 9.52 -10.80 -6.72
CA TYR A 21 10.65 -10.15 -6.06
C TYR A 21 10.21 -9.26 -4.89
N TYR A 22 9.29 -8.28 -5.14
CA TYR A 22 8.99 -7.21 -4.16
C TYR A 22 7.82 -7.52 -3.22
N VAL A 23 6.96 -8.47 -3.57
CA VAL A 23 5.75 -8.81 -2.78
C VAL A 23 5.90 -10.16 -2.10
N ILE A 24 6.35 -11.18 -2.84
CA ILE A 24 6.45 -12.57 -2.35
C ILE A 24 7.83 -12.87 -1.74
N ASP A 25 8.86 -12.04 -2.04
CA ASP A 25 10.27 -12.26 -1.62
C ASP A 25 10.82 -13.64 -2.07
N LYS A 26 10.47 -14.05 -3.31
CA LYS A 26 10.91 -15.29 -3.95
C LYS A 26 11.30 -15.04 -5.41
N PRO A 27 12.41 -14.32 -5.65
CA PRO A 27 12.86 -14.05 -7.01
C PRO A 27 13.25 -15.35 -7.73
N VAL A 28 12.86 -15.45 -9.00
CA VAL A 28 13.22 -16.59 -9.89
C VAL A 28 14.15 -16.15 -11.04
N LEU A 29 14.32 -14.84 -11.23
CA LEU A 29 15.29 -14.26 -12.15
C LEU A 29 16.37 -13.52 -11.36
N SER A 30 17.59 -13.47 -11.89
CA SER A 30 18.61 -12.53 -11.41
C SER A 30 18.27 -11.10 -11.85
N ASP A 31 18.81 -10.09 -11.14
CA ASP A 31 18.62 -8.67 -11.50
C ASP A 31 19.05 -8.41 -12.95
N TYR A 32 20.16 -9.04 -13.39
CA TYR A 32 20.63 -8.93 -14.77
C TYR A 32 19.61 -9.46 -15.79
N GLN A 33 18.99 -10.62 -15.53
CA GLN A 33 17.98 -11.20 -16.43
C GLN A 33 16.73 -10.32 -16.50
N PHE A 34 16.28 -9.80 -15.36
CA PHE A 34 15.16 -8.86 -15.29
C PHE A 34 15.45 -7.59 -16.10
N ASP A 35 16.64 -7.01 -15.93
CA ASP A 35 17.06 -5.80 -16.66
C ASP A 35 17.13 -6.02 -18.17
N GLN A 36 17.53 -7.22 -18.63
CA GLN A 36 17.53 -7.54 -20.07
C GLN A 36 16.11 -7.58 -20.65
N LEU A 37 15.18 -8.24 -19.96
CA LEU A 37 13.75 -8.26 -20.37
C LEU A 37 13.16 -6.86 -20.38
N LEU A 38 13.46 -6.04 -19.38
CA LEU A 38 12.97 -4.65 -19.30
C LEU A 38 13.53 -3.78 -20.45
N LYS A 39 14.81 -3.93 -20.80
CA LYS A 39 15.42 -3.25 -21.95
C LYS A 39 14.81 -3.71 -23.25
N GLU A 40 14.57 -5.01 -23.43
CA GLU A 40 13.92 -5.54 -24.64
C GLU A 40 12.51 -4.95 -24.78
N LEU A 41 11.70 -4.97 -23.71
CA LEU A 41 10.37 -4.37 -23.71
C LEU A 41 10.43 -2.89 -24.09
N LYS A 42 11.34 -2.12 -23.47
CA LYS A 42 11.49 -0.69 -23.73
C LYS A 42 11.79 -0.40 -25.21
N VAL A 43 12.73 -1.13 -25.81
CA VAL A 43 13.06 -0.97 -27.25
C VAL A 43 11.83 -1.24 -28.13
N LEU A 44 11.08 -2.29 -27.83
CA LEU A 44 9.87 -2.63 -28.59
C LEU A 44 8.76 -1.57 -28.43
N GLU A 45 8.57 -1.02 -27.26
CA GLU A 45 7.60 0.06 -27.00
C GLU A 45 8.01 1.37 -27.67
N ASP A 46 9.30 1.76 -27.56
CA ASP A 46 9.83 2.98 -28.20
C ASP A 46 9.68 2.93 -29.75
N GLN A 47 9.79 1.74 -30.34
CA GLN A 47 9.57 1.52 -31.77
C GLN A 47 8.10 1.44 -32.19
N ASN A 48 7.18 1.28 -31.23
CA ASN A 48 5.75 1.10 -31.47
C ASN A 48 4.90 1.98 -30.54
N PRO A 49 4.93 3.32 -30.69
CA PRO A 49 4.20 4.25 -29.81
C PRO A 49 2.69 4.03 -29.77
N ASN A 50 2.12 3.44 -30.81
CA ASN A 50 0.69 3.08 -30.88
C ASN A 50 0.29 1.93 -29.93
N LEU A 51 1.27 1.22 -29.37
CA LEU A 51 1.08 0.18 -28.36
C LEU A 51 1.46 0.66 -26.94
N PHE A 52 1.57 1.99 -26.75
CA PHE A 52 1.84 2.57 -25.44
C PHE A 52 0.83 2.12 -24.39
N ASP A 53 1.32 1.82 -23.19
CA ASP A 53 0.50 1.53 -22.01
C ASP A 53 1.12 2.23 -20.80
N GLU A 54 0.36 3.12 -20.18
CA GLU A 54 0.80 3.88 -18.99
C GLU A 54 1.13 3.01 -17.77
N ASN A 55 0.62 1.77 -17.73
CA ASN A 55 0.89 0.79 -16.69
C ASN A 55 1.97 -0.24 -17.06
N SER A 56 2.66 -0.05 -18.20
CA SER A 56 3.80 -0.90 -18.55
C SER A 56 4.88 -0.84 -17.47
N PRO A 57 5.58 -1.97 -17.19
CA PRO A 57 6.75 -1.97 -16.31
C PRO A 57 7.82 -0.94 -16.68
N THR A 58 7.92 -0.55 -17.96
CA THR A 58 8.85 0.49 -18.44
C THR A 58 8.50 1.88 -17.95
N GLN A 59 7.23 2.14 -17.59
CA GLN A 59 6.75 3.42 -17.08
C GLN A 59 7.04 3.63 -15.58
N ARG A 60 7.55 2.62 -14.87
CA ARG A 60 8.03 2.77 -13.47
C ARG A 60 9.27 3.65 -13.36
N VAL A 61 10.00 3.86 -14.44
CA VAL A 61 11.25 4.65 -14.45
C VAL A 61 10.93 6.07 -14.90
N GLY A 62 10.42 6.85 -13.96
CA GLY A 62 10.44 8.29 -13.94
C GLY A 62 10.09 9.04 -15.23
N GLY A 63 8.85 9.50 -15.32
CA GLY A 63 8.50 10.66 -16.13
C GLY A 63 9.29 11.91 -15.71
N GLY A 64 9.22 12.99 -16.48
CA GLY A 64 9.93 14.23 -16.23
C GLY A 64 9.46 14.97 -14.97
N LEU A 65 9.94 16.19 -14.79
CA LEU A 65 9.47 17.14 -13.78
C LEU A 65 7.97 17.43 -13.99
N ILE A 66 7.20 17.29 -12.91
CA ILE A 66 5.81 17.74 -12.89
C ILE A 66 5.74 19.17 -12.34
N SER A 67 4.79 19.98 -12.81
CA SER A 67 4.62 21.38 -12.37
C SER A 67 3.99 21.52 -10.98
N GLY A 68 3.49 20.43 -10.39
CA GLY A 68 2.82 20.37 -9.10
C GLY A 68 1.89 19.16 -9.05
N PHE A 69 1.27 18.95 -7.89
CA PHE A 69 0.29 17.88 -7.71
C PHE A 69 -1.11 18.46 -7.84
N GLU A 70 -1.95 17.82 -8.64
CA GLU A 70 -3.36 18.09 -8.70
C GLU A 70 -4.02 17.58 -7.41
N THR A 71 -4.85 18.40 -6.77
CA THR A 71 -5.65 17.99 -5.61
C THR A 71 -7.00 17.44 -6.07
N ILE A 72 -7.31 16.19 -5.70
CA ILE A 72 -8.51 15.46 -6.15
C ILE A 72 -9.31 14.99 -4.94
N ASN A 73 -10.64 15.01 -5.05
CA ASN A 73 -11.54 14.47 -4.04
C ASN A 73 -11.43 12.93 -3.98
N HIS A 74 -11.42 12.40 -2.74
CA HIS A 74 -11.55 10.97 -2.50
C HIS A 74 -12.94 10.47 -2.88
N SER A 75 -13.03 9.26 -3.46
CA SER A 75 -14.32 8.59 -3.69
C SER A 75 -14.97 8.19 -2.35
N TYR A 76 -14.15 7.80 -1.39
CA TYR A 76 -14.53 7.49 -0.02
C TYR A 76 -13.66 8.33 0.93
N PRO A 77 -14.25 9.06 1.92
CA PRO A 77 -13.46 9.85 2.87
C PRO A 77 -12.40 9.01 3.62
N MET A 78 -11.21 9.56 3.80
CA MET A 78 -10.13 8.93 4.59
C MET A 78 -10.22 9.40 6.05
N LEU A 79 -11.12 8.78 6.80
CA LEU A 79 -11.40 9.13 8.19
C LEU A 79 -10.24 8.76 9.12
N SER A 80 -10.13 9.48 10.24
CA SER A 80 -9.24 9.13 11.34
C SER A 80 -9.95 8.17 12.29
N LEU A 81 -9.22 7.21 12.82
CA LEU A 81 -9.70 6.34 13.90
C LEU A 81 -9.48 7.03 15.25
N SER A 82 -10.34 6.71 16.22
CA SER A 82 -10.17 7.14 17.61
C SER A 82 -8.96 6.44 18.24
N ASN A 83 -8.29 7.12 19.16
CA ASN A 83 -7.17 6.56 19.91
C ASN A 83 -7.64 5.97 21.24
N THR A 84 -6.98 4.90 21.71
CA THR A 84 -7.07 4.33 23.05
C THR A 84 -5.67 4.14 23.59
N TYR A 85 -5.50 4.34 24.91
CA TYR A 85 -4.19 4.33 25.56
C TYR A 85 -4.11 3.37 26.74
N SER A 86 -5.18 2.63 27.04
CA SER A 86 -5.22 1.68 28.16
C SER A 86 -6.06 0.45 27.84
N GLU A 87 -5.78 -0.65 28.55
CA GLU A 87 -6.62 -1.87 28.47
C GLU A 87 -8.07 -1.58 28.88
N GLN A 88 -8.29 -0.70 29.87
CA GLN A 88 -9.63 -0.34 30.31
C GLN A 88 -10.43 0.34 29.19
N GLU A 89 -9.80 1.22 28.40
CA GLU A 89 -10.45 1.85 27.26
C GLU A 89 -10.80 0.84 26.15
N LEU A 90 -9.97 -0.20 25.95
CA LEU A 90 -10.29 -1.31 25.04
C LEU A 90 -11.49 -2.13 25.53
N ILE A 91 -11.56 -2.42 26.83
CA ILE A 91 -12.70 -3.09 27.45
C ILE A 91 -13.97 -2.24 27.33
N ASP A 92 -13.85 -0.94 27.52
CA ASP A 92 -14.99 -0.02 27.39
C ASP A 92 -15.42 0.19 25.92
N PHE A 93 -14.48 0.12 24.97
CA PHE A 93 -14.77 0.04 23.55
C PHE A 93 -15.58 -1.23 23.22
N ASP A 94 -15.14 -2.42 23.67
CA ASP A 94 -15.86 -3.70 23.50
C ASP A 94 -17.29 -3.62 24.06
N LYS A 95 -17.47 -3.03 25.26
CA LYS A 95 -18.79 -2.86 25.86
C LYS A 95 -19.70 -1.94 25.02
N ARG A 96 -19.15 -0.85 24.44
CA ARG A 96 -19.91 0.05 23.56
C ARG A 96 -20.36 -0.66 22.30
N VAL A 97 -19.42 -1.38 21.65
CA VAL A 97 -19.71 -2.15 20.42
C VAL A 97 -20.81 -3.18 20.69
N LYS A 98 -20.70 -3.99 21.75
CA LYS A 98 -21.69 -5.00 22.15
C LYS A 98 -23.07 -4.46 22.52
N LYS A 99 -23.18 -3.18 22.87
CA LYS A 99 -24.48 -2.53 23.09
C LYS A 99 -25.19 -2.17 21.77
N THR A 100 -24.39 -1.93 20.72
CA THR A 100 -24.91 -1.50 19.41
C THR A 100 -25.15 -2.68 18.48
N ILE A 101 -24.26 -3.69 18.56
CA ILE A 101 -24.29 -4.90 17.74
C ILE A 101 -24.81 -6.04 18.61
N LEU A 102 -25.96 -6.62 18.22
CA LEU A 102 -26.60 -7.70 18.95
C LEU A 102 -26.09 -9.08 18.51
N ASP A 103 -25.53 -9.18 17.32
CA ASP A 103 -24.98 -10.40 16.76
C ASP A 103 -23.50 -10.61 17.17
N ASP A 104 -23.01 -11.83 17.02
CA ASP A 104 -21.60 -12.13 17.19
C ASP A 104 -20.78 -11.41 16.12
N PHE A 105 -19.62 -10.88 16.49
CA PHE A 105 -18.69 -10.20 15.60
C PHE A 105 -17.24 -10.54 15.96
N GLU A 106 -16.35 -10.31 14.99
CA GLU A 106 -14.91 -10.50 15.16
C GLU A 106 -14.18 -9.16 15.12
N TYR A 107 -13.06 -9.09 15.83
CA TYR A 107 -12.07 -8.02 15.68
C TYR A 107 -10.98 -8.41 14.69
N VAL A 108 -10.53 -7.46 13.89
CA VAL A 108 -9.27 -7.56 13.13
C VAL A 108 -8.27 -6.60 13.72
N CYS A 109 -7.10 -7.13 14.09
CA CYS A 109 -5.97 -6.36 14.59
C CYS A 109 -4.87 -6.30 13.54
N GLU A 110 -4.35 -5.09 13.33
CA GLU A 110 -3.31 -4.77 12.35
C GLU A 110 -2.24 -3.91 13.01
N LEU A 111 -1.02 -3.93 12.48
CA LEU A 111 0.00 -2.97 12.88
C LEU A 111 -0.31 -1.58 12.31
N LYS A 112 -0.14 -0.54 13.12
CA LYS A 112 -0.24 0.86 12.69
C LYS A 112 1.11 1.29 12.13
N TYR A 113 1.30 1.11 10.83
CA TYR A 113 2.55 1.45 10.14
C TYR A 113 2.81 2.94 10.24
N ASP A 114 4.06 3.32 10.49
CA ASP A 114 4.47 4.73 10.60
C ASP A 114 5.02 5.24 9.27
N GLY A 115 4.14 5.83 8.46
CA GLY A 115 4.41 6.27 7.11
C GLY A 115 3.51 7.40 6.65
N ILE A 116 3.14 7.35 5.38
CA ILE A 116 2.18 8.25 4.74
C ILE A 116 1.05 7.43 4.13
N SER A 117 -0.18 7.73 4.54
CA SER A 117 -1.37 7.04 4.04
C SER A 117 -1.61 7.36 2.57
N ILE A 118 -1.99 6.34 1.81
CA ILE A 118 -2.25 6.39 0.38
C ILE A 118 -3.58 5.71 0.04
N SER A 119 -4.32 6.26 -0.92
CA SER A 119 -5.46 5.64 -1.59
C SER A 119 -5.07 5.34 -3.03
N LEU A 120 -5.19 4.09 -3.45
CA LEU A 120 -4.88 3.58 -4.78
C LEU A 120 -6.18 3.15 -5.46
N VAL A 121 -6.53 3.77 -6.57
CA VAL A 121 -7.75 3.43 -7.33
C VAL A 121 -7.37 2.63 -8.57
N TYR A 122 -8.01 1.47 -8.69
CA TYR A 122 -7.88 0.59 -9.85
C TYR A 122 -9.21 0.51 -10.60
N GLU A 123 -9.17 0.63 -11.93
CA GLU A 123 -10.29 0.37 -12.82
C GLU A 123 -9.86 -0.64 -13.89
N GLU A 124 -10.70 -1.65 -14.14
CA GLU A 124 -10.41 -2.77 -15.04
C GLU A 124 -9.01 -3.37 -14.78
N GLY A 125 -8.63 -3.44 -13.50
CA GLY A 125 -7.36 -3.98 -13.03
C GLY A 125 -6.15 -3.06 -13.17
N LYS A 126 -6.27 -1.86 -13.73
CA LYS A 126 -5.18 -0.91 -13.92
C LYS A 126 -5.18 0.18 -12.85
N LEU A 127 -3.99 0.52 -12.34
CA LEU A 127 -3.82 1.64 -11.42
C LEU A 127 -4.03 2.96 -12.17
N ILE A 128 -5.10 3.70 -11.82
CA ILE A 128 -5.48 4.95 -12.49
C ILE A 128 -5.31 6.20 -11.64
N LYS A 129 -5.31 6.08 -10.29
CA LYS A 129 -5.11 7.20 -9.35
C LYS A 129 -4.37 6.72 -8.11
N ALA A 130 -3.56 7.63 -7.54
CA ALA A 130 -2.93 7.45 -6.25
C ALA A 130 -2.99 8.77 -5.49
N LEU A 131 -3.76 8.81 -4.40
CA LEU A 131 -4.04 10.04 -3.65
C LEU A 131 -3.46 9.97 -2.26
N THR A 132 -2.71 10.99 -1.84
CA THR A 132 -2.36 11.16 -0.43
C THR A 132 -3.63 11.41 0.39
N ARG A 133 -3.59 11.18 1.70
CA ARG A 133 -4.75 11.41 2.57
C ARG A 133 -5.24 12.87 2.51
N GLY A 134 -4.34 13.85 2.43
CA GLY A 134 -4.69 15.27 2.52
C GLY A 134 -5.46 15.59 3.80
N ASP A 135 -6.57 16.29 3.67
CA ASP A 135 -7.50 16.62 4.77
C ASP A 135 -8.53 15.51 5.05
N GLY A 136 -8.45 14.38 4.34
CA GLY A 136 -9.39 13.25 4.42
C GLY A 136 -10.53 13.31 3.43
N VAL A 137 -10.84 14.47 2.85
CA VAL A 137 -11.85 14.67 1.80
C VAL A 137 -11.19 14.75 0.43
N LYS A 138 -10.02 15.38 0.34
CA LYS A 138 -9.23 15.56 -0.87
C LYS A 138 -7.76 15.34 -0.57
N GLY A 139 -7.01 14.84 -1.56
CA GLY A 139 -5.58 14.59 -1.47
C GLY A 139 -4.84 14.92 -2.76
N ASP A 140 -3.52 14.98 -2.68
CA ASP A 140 -2.65 15.23 -3.83
C ASP A 140 -2.55 13.96 -4.68
N ASN A 141 -2.74 14.07 -5.98
CA ASN A 141 -2.53 12.97 -6.92
C ASN A 141 -1.03 12.76 -7.16
N VAL A 142 -0.50 11.71 -6.56
CA VAL A 142 0.93 11.34 -6.61
C VAL A 142 1.17 10.09 -7.49
N LEU A 143 0.28 9.83 -8.45
CA LEU A 143 0.29 8.61 -9.28
C LEU A 143 1.66 8.34 -9.91
N GLU A 144 2.30 9.33 -10.52
CA GLU A 144 3.59 9.16 -11.19
C GLU A 144 4.72 8.78 -10.21
N ASN A 145 4.65 9.26 -8.98
CA ASN A 145 5.58 8.90 -7.92
C ASN A 145 5.28 7.48 -7.39
N VAL A 146 4.00 7.15 -7.21
CA VAL A 146 3.55 5.83 -6.74
C VAL A 146 3.91 4.74 -7.75
N LYS A 147 3.82 4.99 -9.04
CA LYS A 147 4.25 4.03 -10.09
C LYS A 147 5.70 3.57 -9.91
N THR A 148 6.56 4.38 -9.29
CA THR A 148 7.97 4.02 -9.02
C THR A 148 8.14 3.03 -7.86
N ILE A 149 7.13 2.88 -6.99
CA ILE A 149 7.16 1.97 -5.82
C ILE A 149 6.88 0.54 -6.30
N LYS A 150 7.89 -0.29 -6.24
CA LYS A 150 7.88 -1.61 -6.89
C LYS A 150 6.94 -2.62 -6.24
N SER A 151 6.62 -2.47 -4.96
CA SER A 151 5.65 -3.29 -4.23
C SER A 151 4.18 -2.99 -4.56
N ILE A 152 3.90 -1.88 -5.27
CA ILE A 152 2.56 -1.54 -5.73
C ILE A 152 2.35 -2.10 -7.14
N PRO A 153 1.34 -2.99 -7.37
CA PRO A 153 1.06 -3.50 -8.70
C PRO A 153 0.51 -2.38 -9.60
N LEU A 154 1.00 -2.26 -10.83
CA LEU A 154 0.41 -1.37 -11.84
C LEU A 154 -0.79 -2.01 -12.52
N GLU A 155 -0.78 -3.34 -12.64
CA GLU A 155 -1.89 -4.17 -13.11
C GLU A 155 -2.17 -5.27 -12.11
N LEU A 156 -3.46 -5.52 -11.85
CA LEU A 156 -3.92 -6.61 -11.00
C LEU A 156 -3.94 -7.93 -11.77
N VAL A 157 -3.84 -9.02 -11.05
CA VAL A 157 -3.96 -10.39 -11.58
C VAL A 157 -5.16 -11.10 -10.97
N GLY A 158 -5.63 -12.17 -11.60
CA GLY A 158 -6.75 -12.96 -11.09
C GLY A 158 -8.12 -12.38 -11.39
N ASN A 159 -9.11 -12.72 -10.54
CA ASN A 159 -10.51 -12.29 -10.71
C ASN A 159 -10.83 -11.15 -9.74
N TYR A 160 -10.54 -9.94 -10.14
CA TYR A 160 -10.73 -8.71 -9.36
C TYR A 160 -12.02 -7.97 -9.74
N PRO A 161 -12.59 -7.15 -8.83
CA PRO A 161 -13.71 -6.26 -9.15
C PRO A 161 -13.31 -5.22 -10.20
N LYS A 162 -14.26 -4.79 -11.04
CA LYS A 162 -13.99 -3.79 -12.11
C LYS A 162 -13.41 -2.49 -11.60
N LYS A 163 -13.84 -2.07 -10.40
CA LYS A 163 -13.34 -0.87 -9.73
C LYS A 163 -13.14 -1.16 -8.25
N ILE A 164 -11.92 -0.92 -7.76
CA ILE A 164 -11.57 -1.03 -6.34
C ILE A 164 -10.66 0.12 -5.91
N GLU A 165 -10.78 0.51 -4.67
CA GLU A 165 -9.85 1.40 -3.97
C GLU A 165 -9.12 0.60 -2.88
N MET A 166 -7.79 0.60 -2.92
CA MET A 166 -6.95 0.01 -1.88
C MET A 166 -6.28 1.10 -1.08
N ARG A 167 -6.44 1.06 0.24
CA ARG A 167 -5.73 1.97 1.15
C ARG A 167 -4.55 1.27 1.78
N GLY A 168 -3.50 2.03 1.96
CA GLY A 168 -2.24 1.53 2.50
C GLY A 168 -1.42 2.62 3.15
N GLU A 169 -0.23 2.20 3.57
CA GLU A 169 0.80 3.10 4.11
C GLU A 169 2.07 2.92 3.30
N ILE A 170 2.57 4.04 2.76
CA ILE A 170 3.90 4.10 2.14
C ILE A 170 4.90 4.47 3.23
N PHE A 171 5.97 3.70 3.35
CA PHE A 171 6.96 3.83 4.40
C PHE A 171 8.38 3.56 3.89
N LEU A 172 9.36 3.82 4.74
CA LEU A 172 10.74 3.38 4.59
C LEU A 172 11.03 2.28 5.61
N THR A 173 11.73 1.25 5.18
CA THR A 173 12.36 0.33 6.12
C THR A 173 13.47 1.03 6.90
N ILE A 174 13.81 0.54 8.09
CA ILE A 174 14.90 1.07 8.91
C ILE A 174 16.22 1.02 8.12
N SER A 175 16.48 -0.08 7.41
CA SER A 175 17.67 -0.23 6.56
C SER A 175 17.69 0.77 5.39
N GLY A 176 16.54 0.98 4.74
CA GLY A 176 16.40 1.94 3.64
C GLY A 176 16.63 3.39 4.11
N PHE A 177 16.07 3.74 5.26
CA PHE A 177 16.29 5.05 5.88
C PHE A 177 17.78 5.29 6.22
N ASN A 178 18.42 4.31 6.86
CA ASN A 178 19.84 4.39 7.20
C ASN A 178 20.71 4.54 5.96
N HIS A 179 20.43 3.78 4.89
CA HIS A 179 21.14 3.88 3.62
C HIS A 179 21.03 5.29 3.00
N LEU A 180 19.83 5.91 3.03
CA LEU A 180 19.67 7.29 2.57
C LEU A 180 20.51 8.27 3.39
N ASN A 181 20.58 8.09 4.70
CA ASN A 181 21.38 8.94 5.57
C ASN A 181 22.90 8.73 5.38
N GLU A 182 23.34 7.51 5.07
CA GLU A 182 24.74 7.26 4.69
C GLU A 182 25.14 8.01 3.42
N ILE A 183 24.27 8.02 2.39
CA ILE A 183 24.50 8.78 1.16
C ILE A 183 24.62 10.27 1.49
N ARG A 184 23.67 10.83 2.24
CA ARG A 184 23.67 12.25 2.62
C ARG A 184 24.91 12.63 3.42
N SER A 185 25.33 11.79 4.36
CA SER A 185 26.56 12.00 5.13
C SER A 185 27.79 12.07 4.24
N LYS A 186 27.92 11.19 3.25
CA LYS A 186 29.03 11.20 2.27
C LYS A 186 29.02 12.46 1.40
N GLU A 187 27.84 13.00 1.13
CA GLU A 187 27.65 14.23 0.34
C GLU A 187 27.73 15.51 1.20
N GLY A 188 27.93 15.38 2.51
CA GLY A 188 28.00 16.53 3.45
C GLY A 188 26.66 17.23 3.64
N LEU A 189 25.54 16.54 3.41
CA LEU A 189 24.19 17.05 3.55
C LEU A 189 23.63 16.77 4.94
N GLU A 190 22.69 17.61 5.41
CA GLU A 190 21.95 17.37 6.65
C GLU A 190 21.20 16.03 6.59
N LEU A 191 21.25 15.25 7.67
CA LEU A 191 20.60 13.95 7.74
C LEU A 191 19.07 14.09 7.87
N TYR A 192 18.35 13.12 7.37
CA TYR A 192 16.91 13.00 7.61
C TYR A 192 16.65 12.64 9.08
N ALA A 193 15.58 13.21 9.66
CA ALA A 193 15.27 13.07 11.08
C ALA A 193 14.61 11.72 11.43
N ASN A 194 13.69 11.22 10.60
CA ASN A 194 12.97 9.98 10.83
C ASN A 194 12.44 9.37 9.53
N PRO A 195 12.14 8.04 9.50
CA PRO A 195 11.64 7.33 8.32
C PRO A 195 10.34 7.90 7.77
N ARG A 196 9.36 8.22 8.63
CA ARG A 196 8.03 8.71 8.23
C ARG A 196 8.12 10.02 7.44
N ASN A 197 8.79 11.04 7.99
CA ASN A 197 8.92 12.33 7.33
C ASN A 197 9.74 12.22 6.04
N THR A 198 10.74 11.33 6.03
CA THR A 198 11.54 11.03 4.84
C THR A 198 10.71 10.36 3.75
N ALA A 199 9.85 9.41 4.09
CA ALA A 199 8.91 8.78 3.15
C ALA A 199 7.93 9.81 2.58
N SER A 200 7.31 10.63 3.45
CA SER A 200 6.38 11.68 3.05
C SER A 200 7.03 12.71 2.14
N GLY A 201 8.20 13.23 2.50
CA GLY A 201 8.95 14.17 1.67
C GLY A 201 9.41 13.56 0.34
N SER A 202 9.81 12.28 0.34
CA SER A 202 10.20 11.56 -0.87
C SER A 202 9.02 11.39 -1.83
N LEU A 203 7.84 11.01 -1.32
CA LEU A 203 6.64 10.82 -2.14
C LEU A 203 6.15 12.12 -2.79
N LYS A 204 6.44 13.26 -2.20
CA LYS A 204 6.02 14.59 -2.69
C LYS A 204 7.10 15.32 -3.51
N LEU A 205 8.17 14.65 -3.92
CA LEU A 205 9.14 15.21 -4.85
C LEU A 205 8.52 15.39 -6.23
N LEU A 206 8.78 16.53 -6.87
CA LEU A 206 8.27 16.83 -8.22
C LEU A 206 8.96 16.04 -9.33
N ASN A 207 10.06 15.37 -9.03
CA ASN A 207 10.80 14.53 -9.97
C ASN A 207 10.69 13.05 -9.60
N SER A 208 9.85 12.31 -10.32
CA SER A 208 9.63 10.89 -10.10
C SER A 208 10.88 10.03 -10.33
N SER A 209 11.86 10.48 -11.14
CA SER A 209 13.15 9.79 -11.30
C SER A 209 13.99 9.82 -10.01
N ILE A 210 13.82 10.85 -9.17
CA ILE A 210 14.45 10.91 -7.85
C ILE A 210 13.67 10.00 -6.88
N VAL A 211 12.33 9.98 -6.96
CA VAL A 211 11.50 9.08 -6.15
C VAL A 211 11.85 7.62 -6.43
N ALA A 212 12.05 7.24 -7.69
CA ALA A 212 12.45 5.89 -8.09
C ALA A 212 13.74 5.39 -7.44
N LYS A 213 14.62 6.29 -6.99
CA LYS A 213 15.86 5.96 -6.26
C LYS A 213 15.66 5.85 -4.74
N ARG A 214 14.46 6.16 -4.24
CA ARG A 214 14.13 6.04 -2.82
C ARG A 214 13.60 4.63 -2.55
N PRO A 215 14.08 3.94 -1.50
CA PRO A 215 13.64 2.59 -1.16
C PRO A 215 12.28 2.61 -0.45
N LEU A 216 11.28 3.26 -1.09
CA LEU A 216 9.92 3.31 -0.59
C LEU A 216 9.26 1.93 -0.76
N ASP A 217 8.49 1.54 0.25
CA ASP A 217 7.68 0.33 0.28
C ASP A 217 6.24 0.68 0.66
N CYS A 218 5.30 -0.23 0.42
CA CYS A 218 3.89 0.01 0.72
C CYS A 218 3.23 -1.27 1.24
N PHE A 219 2.53 -1.15 2.36
CA PHE A 219 1.56 -2.16 2.81
C PHE A 219 0.14 -1.68 2.56
N LEU A 220 -0.72 -2.61 2.09
CA LEU A 220 -2.11 -2.35 1.81
C LEU A 220 -2.98 -3.05 2.85
N TYR A 221 -3.86 -2.28 3.50
CA TYR A 221 -4.57 -2.72 4.71
C TYR A 221 -6.08 -2.47 4.68
N PHE A 222 -6.64 -1.93 3.58
CA PHE A 222 -8.09 -1.74 3.47
C PHE A 222 -8.55 -1.74 2.02
N MET A 223 -9.59 -2.52 1.71
CA MET A 223 -10.22 -2.61 0.40
C MET A 223 -11.61 -1.96 0.44
N LEU A 224 -11.88 -1.11 -0.54
CA LEU A 224 -13.13 -0.39 -0.74
C LEU A 224 -13.62 -0.55 -2.17
N GLY A 225 -14.92 -0.52 -2.37
CA GLY A 225 -15.54 -0.59 -3.69
C GLY A 225 -16.91 -1.23 -3.66
N GLU A 226 -17.58 -1.21 -4.81
CA GLU A 226 -18.82 -1.93 -5.00
C GLU A 226 -18.53 -3.38 -5.40
N GLY A 227 -19.33 -4.32 -4.89
CA GLY A 227 -19.18 -5.73 -5.23
C GLY A 227 -17.89 -6.37 -4.71
N LEU A 228 -17.45 -5.98 -3.50
CA LEU A 228 -16.33 -6.62 -2.82
C LEU A 228 -16.56 -8.13 -2.69
N PRO A 229 -15.48 -8.95 -2.72
CA PRO A 229 -15.61 -10.41 -2.64
C PRO A 229 -16.26 -10.93 -1.36
N SER A 230 -16.14 -10.19 -0.25
CA SER A 230 -16.66 -10.56 1.07
C SER A 230 -17.15 -9.34 1.83
N ASP A 231 -18.09 -9.52 2.78
CA ASP A 231 -18.41 -8.50 3.80
C ASP A 231 -17.38 -8.50 4.95
N ASN A 232 -16.41 -9.41 4.94
CA ASN A 232 -15.38 -9.50 5.95
C ASN A 232 -14.09 -8.81 5.53
N HIS A 233 -13.64 -7.83 6.32
CA HIS A 233 -12.42 -7.08 6.10
C HIS A 233 -11.18 -7.99 5.95
N TYR A 234 -11.01 -8.94 6.88
CA TYR A 234 -9.89 -9.88 6.86
C TYR A 234 -9.87 -10.71 5.57
N ASP A 235 -11.02 -11.25 5.16
CA ASP A 235 -11.12 -12.10 3.97
C ASP A 235 -10.84 -11.30 2.69
N ASN A 236 -11.33 -10.07 2.60
CA ASN A 236 -11.00 -9.17 1.50
C ASN A 236 -9.50 -8.92 1.39
N LEU A 237 -8.79 -8.76 2.52
CA LEU A 237 -7.34 -8.58 2.50
C LEU A 237 -6.60 -9.86 2.09
N GLN A 238 -7.07 -11.06 2.50
CA GLN A 238 -6.47 -12.31 2.03
C GLN A 238 -6.71 -12.51 0.52
N ILE A 239 -7.89 -12.16 0.03
CA ILE A 239 -8.22 -12.19 -1.41
C ILE A 239 -7.37 -11.14 -2.17
N ALA A 240 -7.14 -9.96 -1.61
CA ALA A 240 -6.29 -8.92 -2.21
C ALA A 240 -4.87 -9.41 -2.52
N LYS A 241 -4.33 -10.34 -1.72
CA LYS A 241 -3.03 -10.99 -2.04
C LYS A 241 -3.07 -11.70 -3.39
N SER A 242 -4.20 -12.32 -3.74
CA SER A 242 -4.35 -13.00 -5.04
C SER A 242 -4.43 -12.03 -6.23
N PHE A 243 -4.74 -10.75 -5.99
CA PHE A 243 -4.72 -9.70 -7.00
C PHE A 243 -3.34 -9.08 -7.19
N GLY A 244 -2.35 -9.48 -6.39
CA GLY A 244 -0.98 -8.99 -6.45
C GLY A 244 -0.63 -7.92 -5.41
N PHE A 245 -1.53 -7.61 -4.48
CA PHE A 245 -1.27 -6.63 -3.43
C PHE A 245 -0.36 -7.16 -2.32
N LYS A 246 0.55 -6.31 -1.86
CA LYS A 246 1.38 -6.57 -0.67
C LYS A 246 0.58 -6.27 0.59
N VAL A 247 -0.06 -7.30 1.13
CA VAL A 247 -0.81 -7.25 2.38
C VAL A 247 0.04 -7.81 3.50
N PRO A 248 0.14 -7.14 4.67
CA PRO A 248 0.92 -7.61 5.80
C PRO A 248 0.51 -9.01 6.29
N ASN A 249 1.45 -9.73 6.87
CA ASN A 249 1.18 -11.04 7.47
C ASN A 249 0.77 -10.96 8.95
N GLU A 250 1.01 -9.83 9.59
CA GLU A 250 0.78 -9.58 11.02
C GLU A 250 -0.69 -9.29 11.36
N ILE A 251 -1.58 -9.37 10.36
CA ILE A 251 -3.03 -9.19 10.54
C ILE A 251 -3.63 -10.44 11.18
N LYS A 252 -4.42 -10.28 12.26
CA LYS A 252 -5.08 -11.38 12.96
C LYS A 252 -6.52 -11.06 13.32
N LYS A 253 -7.38 -12.10 13.33
CA LYS A 253 -8.75 -12.06 13.80
C LYS A 253 -8.86 -12.55 15.23
N PHE A 254 -9.79 -11.97 16.00
CA PHE A 254 -10.10 -12.36 17.37
C PHE A 254 -11.62 -12.25 17.61
N SER A 255 -12.18 -13.26 18.26
CA SER A 255 -13.59 -13.26 18.69
C SER A 255 -13.82 -12.62 20.05
N SER A 256 -12.76 -12.13 20.72
CA SER A 256 -12.85 -11.55 22.05
C SER A 256 -11.86 -10.43 22.27
N ILE A 257 -12.22 -9.48 23.14
CA ILE A 257 -11.33 -8.37 23.49
C ILE A 257 -10.07 -8.84 24.23
N SER A 258 -10.13 -9.96 24.96
CA SER A 258 -8.95 -10.55 25.61
C SER A 258 -7.88 -11.00 24.60
N GLY A 259 -8.32 -11.55 23.45
CA GLY A 259 -7.43 -11.86 22.34
C GLY A 259 -6.77 -10.61 21.74
N VAL A 260 -7.55 -9.53 21.59
CA VAL A 260 -7.05 -8.22 21.14
C VAL A 260 -5.99 -7.67 22.08
N ILE A 261 -6.26 -7.66 23.41
CA ILE A 261 -5.32 -7.22 24.44
C ILE A 261 -4.02 -8.04 24.38
N SER A 262 -4.15 -9.36 24.24
CA SER A 262 -2.97 -10.24 24.10
C SER A 262 -2.13 -9.91 22.87
N PHE A 263 -2.76 -9.54 21.76
CA PHE A 263 -2.07 -9.11 20.53
C PHE A 263 -1.36 -7.76 20.74
N VAL A 264 -2.00 -6.80 21.42
CA VAL A 264 -1.39 -5.50 21.75
C VAL A 264 -0.15 -5.71 22.63
N ASN A 265 -0.27 -6.48 23.71
CA ASN A 265 0.83 -6.77 24.64
C ASN A 265 1.99 -7.53 23.97
N PHE A 266 1.69 -8.44 23.04
CA PHE A 266 2.70 -9.12 22.24
C PHE A 266 3.51 -8.12 21.38
N TRP A 267 2.84 -7.22 20.67
CA TRP A 267 3.53 -6.27 19.78
C TRP A 267 4.19 -5.12 20.53
N ASP A 268 3.76 -4.78 21.74
CA ASP A 268 4.50 -3.84 22.58
C ASP A 268 5.94 -4.31 22.84
N ILE A 269 6.13 -5.62 23.00
CA ILE A 269 7.44 -6.25 23.21
C ILE A 269 8.17 -6.48 21.88
N GLN A 270 7.47 -6.93 20.83
CA GLN A 270 8.10 -7.40 19.60
C GLN A 270 8.35 -6.30 18.55
N ARG A 271 7.76 -5.11 18.71
CA ARG A 271 7.85 -4.02 17.72
C ARG A 271 9.28 -3.67 17.29
N ASN A 272 10.23 -3.74 18.22
CA ASN A 272 11.64 -3.41 17.96
C ASN A 272 12.37 -4.43 17.06
N LYS A 273 11.75 -5.57 16.73
CA LYS A 273 12.29 -6.58 15.82
C LYS A 273 11.80 -6.40 14.38
N LEU A 274 10.86 -5.49 14.16
CA LEU A 274 10.35 -5.22 12.83
C LEU A 274 11.39 -4.45 11.99
N PRO A 275 11.46 -4.70 10.68
CA PRO A 275 12.33 -3.95 9.77
C PRO A 275 11.79 -2.56 9.42
N TYR A 276 10.67 -2.14 10.00
CA TYR A 276 9.99 -0.85 9.83
C TYR A 276 9.40 -0.37 11.17
N GLU A 277 9.07 0.91 11.26
CA GLU A 277 8.48 1.49 12.45
C GLU A 277 6.95 1.35 12.45
N ILE A 278 6.39 1.16 13.65
CA ILE A 278 4.95 1.17 13.90
C ILE A 278 4.62 2.15 15.05
N ASP A 279 3.45 2.78 14.94
CA ASP A 279 2.93 3.77 15.88
C ASP A 279 1.83 3.19 16.79
N GLY A 280 1.69 1.86 16.83
CA GLY A 280 0.69 1.15 17.62
C GLY A 280 -0.01 0.03 16.86
N ILE A 281 -1.25 -0.24 17.27
CA ILE A 281 -2.13 -1.27 16.69
C ILE A 281 -3.42 -0.60 16.23
N VAL A 282 -3.94 -1.03 15.08
CA VAL A 282 -5.28 -0.68 14.60
C VAL A 282 -6.22 -1.85 14.87
N ILE A 283 -7.37 -1.55 15.47
CA ILE A 283 -8.41 -2.53 15.80
C ILE A 283 -9.66 -2.13 15.04
N LYS A 284 -10.21 -3.05 14.27
CA LYS A 284 -11.42 -2.87 13.48
C LYS A 284 -12.41 -4.01 13.76
N ILE A 285 -13.70 -3.77 13.57
CA ILE A 285 -14.67 -4.87 13.44
C ILE A 285 -14.44 -5.53 12.08
N ASN A 286 -14.58 -6.85 12.01
CA ASN A 286 -14.30 -7.60 10.78
C ASN A 286 -15.37 -7.39 9.70
N GLU A 287 -16.63 -7.32 10.11
CA GLU A 287 -17.78 -7.15 9.23
C GLU A 287 -17.86 -5.69 8.73
N LEU A 288 -17.77 -5.48 7.40
CA LEU A 288 -17.76 -4.14 6.79
C LEU A 288 -19.10 -3.41 6.99
N SER A 289 -20.22 -4.12 6.85
CA SER A 289 -21.57 -3.58 7.12
C SER A 289 -21.70 -3.04 8.54
N VAL A 290 -21.01 -3.64 9.50
CA VAL A 290 -20.98 -3.22 10.90
C VAL A 290 -20.00 -2.06 11.14
N GLN A 291 -18.88 -2.02 10.40
CA GLN A 291 -17.94 -0.90 10.49
C GLN A 291 -18.62 0.43 10.16
N GLU A 292 -19.47 0.46 9.15
CA GLU A 292 -20.23 1.67 8.76
C GLU A 292 -21.12 2.16 9.90
N LEU A 293 -21.79 1.25 10.61
CA LEU A 293 -22.61 1.59 11.77
C LEU A 293 -21.76 2.11 12.95
N SER A 294 -20.59 1.56 13.16
CA SER A 294 -19.68 1.96 14.24
C SER A 294 -19.01 3.31 13.98
N LEU A 295 -18.75 3.67 12.72
CA LEU A 295 -18.18 4.97 12.32
C LEU A 295 -19.17 6.13 12.47
N ILE A 296 -20.48 5.88 12.42
CA ILE A 296 -21.53 6.91 12.61
C ILE A 296 -21.58 7.41 14.06
N HIS A 297 -21.04 6.64 15.02
CA HIS A 297 -21.15 6.92 16.46
C HIS A 297 -19.82 7.25 17.16
N ILE A 298 -18.75 7.50 16.39
CA ILE A 298 -17.44 7.87 16.95
C ILE A 298 -17.16 9.35 16.75
#